data_a8770397a45ceff79da65523d47890a3
#
_entry.id   a8770397a45ceff79da65523d47890a3
#
_cell.length_a   1.000
_cell.length_b   1.000
_cell.length_c   1.000
_cell.angle_alpha   90.00
_cell.angle_beta   90.00
_cell.angle_gamma   90.00
#
_symmetry.space_group_name_H-M   'P 1'
#
loop_
_entity.id
_entity.type
_entity.pdbx_description
1 polymer ?
#
loop_
_entity_poly.entity_id
_entity_poly.type
_entity_poly.pdbx_seq_one_letter_code
_entity_poly.pdbx_strand_id
1 'polypeptide(L)'
;VELDKNVTSAGPDEGEIILYGPCIMRGYHNQPEQTRASFTADGGLRTGDLGKIDQDGFLIITGRVKELYKLSNGKYVAPSALEEKLQLSPYIAQAFVYGSDRPHNTAVIVADVPSVEAYCTRHGFGVSEGPAALLKLPQVRELFRQEIDRYSRDFKGYEQIREFVLDAEPFTTQNDMLTQ
;
A
#
# COMPACT_ATOMS: atom_id res chain seq x y z
N VAL A 1 11.42 -21.55 -1.77
CA VAL A 1 10.39 -20.62 -1.30
C VAL A 1 9.10 -21.39 -1.14
N GLU A 2 8.43 -21.22 -0.02
CA GLU A 2 7.13 -21.79 0.26
C GLU A 2 6.17 -20.69 0.73
N LEU A 3 4.85 -20.97 0.63
CA LEU A 3 3.82 -20.06 1.12
C LEU A 3 3.11 -20.71 2.33
N ASP A 4 3.22 -20.08 3.51
CA ASP A 4 2.42 -20.46 4.68
C ASP A 4 0.99 -19.90 4.54
N LYS A 5 0.07 -20.76 4.11
CA LYS A 5 -1.35 -20.39 3.91
C LYS A 5 -2.16 -20.35 5.22
N ASN A 6 -1.56 -20.68 6.37
CA ASN A 6 -2.23 -20.58 7.67
C ASN A 6 -2.32 -19.13 8.17
N VAL A 7 -1.58 -18.21 7.55
CA VAL A 7 -1.76 -16.78 7.81
C VAL A 7 -3.11 -16.36 7.23
N THR A 8 -3.92 -15.70 8.04
CA THR A 8 -5.20 -15.13 7.61
C THR A 8 -4.92 -14.10 6.52
N SER A 9 -4.99 -14.50 5.26
CA SER A 9 -4.59 -13.70 4.11
C SER A 9 -5.79 -13.17 3.35
N ALA A 10 -5.52 -12.19 2.49
CA ALA A 10 -6.55 -11.59 1.66
C ALA A 10 -7.08 -12.51 0.55
N GLY A 11 -6.40 -13.58 0.19
CA GLY A 11 -6.77 -14.46 -0.92
C GLY A 11 -6.54 -15.96 -0.67
N PRO A 12 -7.25 -16.83 -1.40
CA PRO A 12 -7.15 -18.29 -1.24
C PRO A 12 -5.78 -18.85 -1.66
N ASP A 13 -5.06 -18.15 -2.54
CA ASP A 13 -3.76 -18.57 -3.09
C ASP A 13 -2.59 -17.76 -2.52
N GLU A 14 -2.85 -16.89 -1.55
CA GLU A 14 -1.85 -16.09 -0.87
C GLU A 14 -1.41 -16.73 0.44
N GLY A 15 -0.15 -16.46 0.82
CA GLY A 15 0.41 -16.88 2.09
C GLY A 15 1.64 -16.05 2.47
N GLU A 16 2.10 -16.20 3.72
CA GLU A 16 3.37 -15.64 4.13
C GLU A 16 4.51 -16.33 3.38
N ILE A 17 5.42 -15.56 2.82
CA ILE A 17 6.59 -16.05 2.11
C ILE A 17 7.59 -16.62 3.13
N ILE A 18 7.90 -17.91 3.01
CA ILE A 18 8.89 -18.60 3.81
C ILE A 18 10.11 -18.91 2.95
N LEU A 19 11.30 -18.52 3.42
CA LEU A 19 12.55 -18.72 2.71
C LEU A 19 13.38 -19.83 3.34
N TYR A 20 13.95 -20.69 2.48
CA TYR A 20 14.89 -21.73 2.85
C TYR A 20 16.19 -21.55 2.07
N GLY A 21 17.31 -21.88 2.66
CA GLY A 21 18.60 -21.93 1.97
C GLY A 21 19.77 -21.37 2.78
N PRO A 22 20.99 -21.47 2.25
CA PRO A 22 22.20 -21.08 2.97
C PRO A 22 22.38 -19.56 3.11
N CYS A 23 21.60 -18.75 2.37
CA CYS A 23 21.68 -17.28 2.41
C CYS A 23 20.82 -16.65 3.52
N ILE A 24 19.94 -17.44 4.21
CA ILE A 24 19.12 -16.87 5.28
C ILE A 24 20.00 -16.55 6.51
N MET A 25 19.57 -15.54 7.28
CA MET A 25 20.26 -15.16 8.51
C MET A 25 20.27 -16.31 9.53
N ARG A 26 21.25 -16.31 10.44
CA ARG A 26 21.28 -17.25 11.58
C ARG A 26 20.39 -16.81 12.74
N GLY A 27 20.06 -15.55 12.81
CA GLY A 27 19.23 -14.94 13.84
C GLY A 27 19.63 -13.49 14.15
N TYR A 28 18.87 -12.86 15.03
CA TYR A 28 19.13 -11.50 15.51
C TYR A 28 20.15 -11.54 16.65
N HIS A 29 21.10 -10.59 16.63
CA HIS A 29 22.13 -10.50 17.66
C HIS A 29 21.52 -10.22 19.04
N ASN A 30 21.86 -11.06 20.02
CA ASN A 30 21.35 -10.99 21.40
C ASN A 30 19.82 -10.97 21.55
N GLN A 31 19.07 -11.50 20.56
CA GLN A 31 17.60 -11.54 20.58
C GLN A 31 17.08 -12.96 20.28
N PRO A 32 17.24 -13.90 21.22
CA PRO A 32 16.90 -15.32 20.99
C PRO A 32 15.39 -15.55 20.80
N GLU A 33 14.54 -14.79 21.49
CA GLU A 33 13.08 -14.92 21.37
C GLU A 33 12.61 -14.40 20.01
N GLN A 34 13.11 -13.26 19.57
CA GLN A 34 12.79 -12.72 18.25
C GLN A 34 13.31 -13.63 17.14
N THR A 35 14.52 -14.19 17.32
CA THR A 35 15.06 -15.19 16.40
C THR A 35 14.13 -16.38 16.29
N ARG A 36 13.70 -16.95 17.42
CA ARG A 36 12.79 -18.10 17.42
C ARG A 36 11.45 -17.79 16.74
N ALA A 37 10.90 -16.59 16.97
CA ALA A 37 9.66 -16.17 16.35
C ALA A 37 9.77 -15.95 14.83
N SER A 38 10.98 -15.69 14.33
CA SER A 38 11.24 -15.44 12.90
C SER A 38 11.50 -16.70 12.09
N PHE A 39 11.48 -17.87 12.71
CA PHE A 39 11.67 -19.13 11.99
C PHE A 39 10.50 -20.09 12.20
N THR A 40 10.24 -20.90 11.19
CA THR A 40 9.34 -22.04 11.28
C THR A 40 10.01 -23.20 12.06
N ALA A 41 9.25 -24.19 12.47
CA ALA A 41 9.77 -25.33 13.23
C ALA A 41 10.80 -26.17 12.42
N ASP A 42 10.70 -26.15 11.11
CA ASP A 42 11.58 -26.84 10.15
C ASP A 42 12.74 -25.96 9.63
N GLY A 43 12.88 -24.73 10.16
CA GLY A 43 14.02 -23.85 9.90
C GLY A 43 13.84 -22.88 8.74
N GLY A 44 12.65 -22.70 8.21
CA GLY A 44 12.34 -21.66 7.23
C GLY A 44 12.27 -20.28 7.86
N LEU A 45 12.81 -19.26 7.20
CA LEU A 45 12.73 -17.87 7.64
C LEU A 45 11.39 -17.27 7.23
N ARG A 46 10.62 -16.76 8.20
CA ARG A 46 9.43 -15.96 8.01
C ARG A 46 9.80 -14.56 7.56
N THR A 47 9.42 -14.16 6.35
CA THR A 47 9.76 -12.84 5.82
C THR A 47 8.85 -11.74 6.39
N GLY A 48 7.64 -12.09 6.79
CA GLY A 48 6.58 -11.15 7.12
C GLY A 48 5.91 -10.55 5.88
N ASP A 49 6.34 -10.96 4.67
CA ASP A 49 5.73 -10.53 3.42
C ASP A 49 4.70 -11.56 2.96
N LEU A 50 3.61 -11.08 2.37
CA LEU A 50 2.60 -11.90 1.72
C LEU A 50 2.92 -12.06 0.23
N GLY A 51 2.60 -13.20 -0.31
CA GLY A 51 2.76 -13.43 -1.73
C GLY A 51 1.90 -14.54 -2.27
N LYS A 52 1.89 -14.63 -3.59
CA LYS A 52 1.29 -15.71 -4.37
C LYS A 52 2.25 -16.14 -5.48
N ILE A 53 2.06 -17.35 -5.95
CA ILE A 53 2.77 -17.85 -7.14
C ILE A 53 1.79 -17.76 -8.31
N ASP A 54 2.21 -17.11 -9.40
CA ASP A 54 1.39 -17.01 -10.61
C ASP A 54 1.41 -18.32 -11.44
N GLN A 55 0.69 -18.31 -12.57
CA GLN A 55 0.58 -19.46 -13.46
C GLN A 55 1.90 -19.84 -14.14
N ASP A 56 2.82 -18.88 -14.26
CA ASP A 56 4.15 -19.07 -14.86
C ASP A 56 5.21 -19.46 -13.80
N GLY A 57 4.82 -19.55 -12.51
CA GLY A 57 5.69 -19.94 -11.40
C GLY A 57 6.47 -18.78 -10.78
N PHE A 58 6.17 -17.55 -11.13
CA PHE A 58 6.81 -16.36 -10.50
C PHE A 58 6.15 -16.03 -9.16
N LEU A 59 6.99 -15.69 -8.19
CA LEU A 59 6.56 -15.16 -6.92
C LEU A 59 6.18 -13.68 -7.07
N ILE A 60 4.94 -13.36 -6.70
CA ILE A 60 4.42 -11.99 -6.67
C ILE A 60 4.21 -11.60 -5.21
N ILE A 61 4.86 -10.53 -4.74
CA ILE A 61 4.63 -9.97 -3.42
C ILE A 61 3.31 -9.21 -3.47
N THR A 62 2.41 -9.46 -2.50
CA THR A 62 1.05 -8.88 -2.46
C THR A 62 0.82 -7.99 -1.24
N GLY A 63 1.77 -7.94 -0.29
CA GLY A 63 1.69 -7.07 0.87
C GLY A 63 2.54 -7.56 2.05
N ARG A 64 2.22 -7.08 3.26
CA ARG A 64 2.90 -7.48 4.50
C ARG A 64 1.91 -7.99 5.53
N VAL A 65 2.29 -9.05 6.25
CA VAL A 65 1.44 -9.68 7.27
C VAL A 65 1.02 -8.70 8.36
N LYS A 66 1.95 -7.85 8.84
CA LYS A 66 1.72 -6.87 9.91
C LYS A 66 0.89 -5.67 9.48
N GLU A 67 0.79 -5.40 8.19
CA GLU A 67 0.06 -4.26 7.63
C GLU A 67 -1.38 -4.63 7.24
N LEU A 68 -1.69 -5.94 7.26
CA LEU A 68 -3.05 -6.40 7.04
C LEU A 68 -4.00 -5.84 8.09
N TYR A 69 -5.07 -5.25 7.63
CA TYR A 69 -6.19 -4.92 8.51
C TYR A 69 -7.50 -5.53 8.00
N LYS A 70 -8.47 -5.58 8.88
CA LYS A 70 -9.78 -6.15 8.62
C LYS A 70 -10.82 -5.05 8.52
N LEU A 71 -11.58 -5.06 7.44
CA LEU A 71 -12.77 -4.21 7.32
C LEU A 71 -13.91 -4.72 8.20
N SER A 72 -14.90 -3.87 8.49
CA SER A 72 -16.08 -4.24 9.30
C SER A 72 -16.90 -5.39 8.69
N ASN A 73 -16.79 -5.63 7.39
CA ASN A 73 -17.41 -6.75 6.68
C ASN A 73 -16.60 -8.07 6.76
N GLY A 74 -15.51 -8.07 7.53
CA GLY A 74 -14.67 -9.25 7.75
C GLY A 74 -13.62 -9.52 6.68
N LYS A 75 -13.51 -8.69 5.62
CA LYS A 75 -12.51 -8.83 4.56
C LYS A 75 -11.18 -8.22 4.98
N TYR A 76 -10.08 -8.88 4.65
CA TYR A 76 -8.73 -8.38 4.88
C TYR A 76 -8.25 -7.57 3.68
N VAL A 77 -7.49 -6.52 3.96
CA VAL A 77 -6.88 -5.62 2.97
C VAL A 77 -5.39 -5.51 3.27
N ALA A 78 -4.57 -5.61 2.21
CA ALA A 78 -3.14 -5.30 2.23
C ALA A 78 -2.95 -3.91 1.61
N PRO A 79 -2.81 -2.85 2.42
CA PRO A 79 -2.76 -1.48 1.89
C PRO A 79 -1.56 -1.19 1.01
N SER A 80 -0.38 -1.75 1.35
CA SER A 80 0.90 -1.47 0.67
C SER A 80 0.81 -1.72 -0.84
N ALA A 81 0.20 -2.83 -1.26
CA ALA A 81 0.07 -3.15 -2.69
C ALA A 81 -0.78 -2.11 -3.45
N LEU A 82 -1.81 -1.56 -2.80
CA LEU A 82 -2.64 -0.52 -3.38
C LEU A 82 -1.92 0.83 -3.38
N GLU A 83 -1.21 1.16 -2.30
CA GLU A 83 -0.40 2.38 -2.16
C GLU A 83 0.70 2.43 -3.23
N GLU A 84 1.44 1.34 -3.42
CA GLU A 84 2.47 1.23 -4.48
C GLU A 84 1.88 1.41 -5.89
N LYS A 85 0.71 0.82 -6.13
CA LYS A 85 0.02 0.99 -7.44
C LYS A 85 -0.40 2.43 -7.68
N LEU A 86 -0.92 3.12 -6.67
CA LEU A 86 -1.32 4.52 -6.78
C LEU A 86 -0.13 5.44 -7.09
N GLN A 87 1.04 5.15 -6.51
CA GLN A 87 2.27 5.93 -6.76
C GLN A 87 2.82 5.77 -8.18
N LEU A 88 2.27 4.88 -9.01
CA LEU A 88 2.57 4.84 -10.45
C LEU A 88 1.90 6.00 -11.23
N SER A 89 0.93 6.69 -10.63
CA SER A 89 0.35 7.89 -11.21
C SER A 89 1.34 9.06 -11.14
N PRO A 90 1.54 9.82 -12.23
CA PRO A 90 2.41 10.98 -12.21
C PRO A 90 1.92 12.13 -11.32
N TYR A 91 0.69 12.06 -10.85
CA TYR A 91 0.06 13.07 -9.99
C TYR A 91 0.12 12.72 -8.50
N ILE A 92 0.49 11.48 -8.15
CA ILE A 92 0.50 10.97 -6.77
C ILE A 92 1.94 10.77 -6.31
N ALA A 93 2.39 11.60 -5.38
CA ALA A 93 3.72 11.47 -4.79
C ALA A 93 3.77 10.39 -3.70
N GLN A 94 2.74 10.38 -2.81
CA GLN A 94 2.61 9.39 -1.74
C GLN A 94 1.13 9.07 -1.54
N ALA A 95 0.85 7.86 -1.04
CA ALA A 95 -0.49 7.42 -0.68
C ALA A 95 -0.44 6.67 0.63
N PHE A 96 -1.45 6.88 1.48
CA PHE A 96 -1.69 6.12 2.69
C PHE A 96 -3.13 5.66 2.71
N VAL A 97 -3.35 4.34 2.75
CA VAL A 97 -4.68 3.72 2.70
C VAL A 97 -5.03 3.11 4.05
N TYR A 98 -6.20 3.42 4.55
CA TYR A 98 -6.67 2.92 5.84
C TYR A 98 -8.16 2.59 5.83
N GLY A 99 -8.53 1.49 6.50
CA GLY A 99 -9.92 1.04 6.58
C GLY A 99 -10.19 0.08 7.74
N SER A 100 -9.26 -0.04 8.72
CA SER A 100 -9.45 -0.97 9.85
C SER A 100 -10.78 -0.72 10.56
N ASP A 101 -11.57 -1.79 10.70
CA ASP A 101 -12.91 -1.78 11.30
C ASP A 101 -13.92 -0.82 10.65
N ARG A 102 -13.60 -0.30 9.44
CA ARG A 102 -14.47 0.60 8.66
C ARG A 102 -15.20 -0.16 7.55
N PRO A 103 -16.32 0.36 7.03
CA PRO A 103 -17.07 -0.29 5.96
C PRO A 103 -16.33 -0.30 4.61
N HIS A 104 -15.37 0.61 4.41
CA HIS A 104 -14.58 0.77 3.19
C HIS A 104 -13.23 1.44 3.47
N ASN A 105 -12.35 1.38 2.50
CA ASN A 105 -11.06 2.06 2.55
C ASN A 105 -11.21 3.55 2.25
N THR A 106 -10.43 4.33 2.98
CA THR A 106 -10.18 5.76 2.74
C THR A 106 -8.69 5.97 2.49
N ALA A 107 -8.32 7.08 1.85
CA ALA A 107 -6.93 7.38 1.61
C ALA A 107 -6.58 8.85 1.89
N VAL A 108 -5.34 9.07 2.33
CA VAL A 108 -4.67 10.36 2.25
C VAL A 108 -3.70 10.28 1.06
N ILE A 109 -3.86 11.17 0.11
CA ILE A 109 -3.06 11.23 -1.12
C ILE A 109 -2.24 12.50 -1.11
N VAL A 110 -0.93 12.36 -1.10
CA VAL A 110 -0.02 13.49 -1.30
C VAL A 110 0.15 13.71 -2.80
N ALA A 111 -0.22 14.90 -3.25
CA ALA A 111 -0.14 15.28 -4.65
C ALA A 111 1.28 15.62 -5.08
N ASP A 112 1.67 15.21 -6.29
CA ASP A 112 2.80 15.82 -7.00
C ASP A 112 2.34 17.18 -7.56
N VAL A 113 2.53 18.22 -6.75
CA VAL A 113 2.00 19.55 -7.04
C VAL A 113 2.47 20.08 -8.40
N PRO A 114 3.77 19.98 -8.79
CA PRO A 114 4.23 20.41 -10.11
C PRO A 114 3.47 19.76 -11.26
N SER A 115 3.21 18.45 -11.19
CA SER A 115 2.47 17.72 -12.22
C SER A 115 1.01 18.14 -12.28
N VAL A 116 0.39 18.41 -11.14
CA VAL A 116 -1.00 18.90 -11.07
C VAL A 116 -1.11 20.33 -11.62
N GLU A 117 -0.16 21.22 -11.35
CA GLU A 117 -0.09 22.56 -11.92
C GLU A 117 0.06 22.51 -13.44
N ALA A 118 0.94 21.65 -13.95
CA ALA A 118 1.12 21.44 -15.38
C ALA A 118 -0.17 20.91 -16.05
N TYR A 119 -0.89 20.00 -15.36
CA TYR A 119 -2.19 19.51 -15.82
C TYR A 119 -3.20 20.66 -15.92
N CYS A 120 -3.35 21.46 -14.87
CA CYS A 120 -4.29 22.58 -14.85
C CYS A 120 -3.98 23.61 -15.94
N THR A 121 -2.72 23.95 -16.12
CA THR A 121 -2.27 24.88 -17.17
C THR A 121 -2.62 24.35 -18.56
N ARG A 122 -2.36 23.06 -18.83
CA ARG A 122 -2.65 22.42 -20.14
C ARG A 122 -4.14 22.42 -20.47
N HIS A 123 -5.00 22.31 -19.46
CA HIS A 123 -6.46 22.24 -19.64
C HIS A 123 -7.17 23.58 -19.47
N GLY A 124 -6.41 24.68 -19.26
CA GLY A 124 -6.98 26.02 -19.11
C GLY A 124 -7.72 26.23 -17.79
N PHE A 125 -7.47 25.41 -16.79
CA PHE A 125 -7.98 25.63 -15.43
C PHE A 125 -7.12 26.72 -14.77
N GLY A 126 -7.77 27.70 -14.14
CA GLY A 126 -7.06 28.83 -13.52
C GLY A 126 -6.05 28.36 -12.49
N VAL A 127 -4.89 29.04 -12.47
CA VAL A 127 -3.88 28.80 -11.43
C VAL A 127 -4.38 29.42 -10.14
N SER A 128 -4.48 28.60 -9.09
CA SER A 128 -4.94 29.05 -7.77
C SER A 128 -3.80 29.66 -6.96
N GLU A 129 -4.13 30.43 -5.93
CA GLU A 129 -3.17 31.02 -4.99
C GLU A 129 -2.57 29.96 -4.06
N GLY A 130 -1.68 29.11 -4.61
CA GLY A 130 -0.91 28.11 -3.88
C GLY A 130 -1.48 26.68 -3.89
N PRO A 131 -0.65 25.71 -3.43
CA PRO A 131 -0.97 24.27 -3.55
C PRO A 131 -2.26 23.86 -2.86
N ALA A 132 -2.53 24.39 -1.67
CA ALA A 132 -3.74 24.02 -0.91
C ALA A 132 -5.03 24.49 -1.59
N ALA A 133 -5.00 25.61 -2.32
CA ALA A 133 -6.14 26.08 -3.09
C ALA A 133 -6.29 25.30 -4.40
N LEU A 134 -5.18 24.94 -5.04
CA LEU A 134 -5.15 24.09 -6.22
C LEU A 134 -5.84 22.75 -5.97
N LEU A 135 -5.52 22.08 -4.86
CA LEU A 135 -6.07 20.77 -4.51
C LEU A 135 -7.57 20.79 -4.15
N LYS A 136 -8.15 21.97 -3.91
CA LYS A 136 -9.58 22.15 -3.67
C LYS A 136 -10.40 22.31 -4.96
N LEU A 137 -9.76 22.50 -6.11
CA LEU A 137 -10.46 22.63 -7.38
C LEU A 137 -11.24 21.34 -7.70
N PRO A 138 -12.53 21.43 -8.09
CA PRO A 138 -13.31 20.23 -8.45
C PRO A 138 -12.68 19.42 -9.57
N GLN A 139 -12.05 20.07 -10.54
CA GLN A 139 -11.35 19.43 -11.67
C GLN A 139 -10.14 18.62 -11.22
N VAL A 140 -9.39 19.11 -10.22
CA VAL A 140 -8.27 18.39 -9.61
C VAL A 140 -8.78 17.20 -8.82
N ARG A 141 -9.85 17.38 -8.04
CA ARG A 141 -10.45 16.25 -7.29
C ARG A 141 -10.94 15.14 -8.24
N GLU A 142 -11.52 15.53 -9.37
CA GLU A 142 -11.97 14.58 -10.41
C GLU A 142 -10.79 13.87 -11.07
N LEU A 143 -9.69 14.58 -11.37
CA LEU A 143 -8.44 13.96 -11.85
C LEU A 143 -7.99 12.85 -10.90
N PHE A 144 -7.89 13.15 -9.60
CA PHE A 144 -7.45 12.15 -8.62
C PHE A 144 -8.44 10.99 -8.48
N ARG A 145 -9.76 11.24 -8.61
CA ARG A 145 -10.76 10.15 -8.64
C ARG A 145 -10.48 9.19 -9.80
N GLN A 146 -10.25 9.74 -11.00
CA GLN A 146 -9.96 8.94 -12.20
C GLN A 146 -8.65 8.18 -12.07
N GLU A 147 -7.62 8.78 -11.50
CA GLU A 147 -6.32 8.10 -11.28
C GLU A 147 -6.46 6.98 -10.24
N ILE A 148 -7.16 7.22 -9.13
CA ILE A 148 -7.44 6.19 -8.12
C ILE A 148 -8.20 5.02 -8.77
N ASP A 149 -9.26 5.29 -9.51
CA ASP A 149 -10.07 4.26 -10.17
C ASP A 149 -9.25 3.49 -11.22
N ARG A 150 -8.38 4.18 -11.96
CA ARG A 150 -7.50 3.59 -12.96
C ARG A 150 -6.50 2.61 -12.35
N TYR A 151 -5.80 3.02 -11.30
CA TYR A 151 -4.73 2.22 -10.69
C TYR A 151 -5.24 1.19 -9.68
N SER A 152 -6.48 1.32 -9.20
CA SER A 152 -7.12 0.33 -8.33
C SER A 152 -8.01 -0.67 -9.08
N ARG A 153 -8.09 -0.61 -10.40
CA ARG A 153 -9.00 -1.44 -11.21
C ARG A 153 -8.85 -2.94 -10.98
N ASP A 154 -7.61 -3.42 -10.81
CA ASP A 154 -7.29 -4.82 -10.66
C ASP A 154 -7.52 -5.36 -9.23
N PHE A 155 -7.81 -4.46 -8.30
CA PHE A 155 -8.11 -4.81 -6.91
C PHE A 155 -9.59 -5.18 -6.74
N LYS A 156 -9.85 -6.02 -5.74
CA LYS A 156 -11.23 -6.43 -5.42
C LYS A 156 -12.06 -5.22 -4.98
N GLY A 157 -13.35 -5.25 -5.24
CA GLY A 157 -14.23 -4.09 -4.96
C GLY A 157 -14.23 -3.60 -3.51
N TYR A 158 -13.93 -4.49 -2.53
CA TYR A 158 -13.79 -4.11 -1.13
C TYR A 158 -12.42 -3.50 -0.79
N GLU A 159 -11.40 -3.69 -1.63
CA GLU A 159 -10.07 -3.10 -1.49
C GLU A 159 -10.01 -1.69 -2.05
N GLN A 160 -10.94 -1.32 -2.93
CA GLN A 160 -10.98 -0.01 -3.58
C GLN A 160 -11.25 1.13 -2.59
N ILE A 161 -10.66 2.29 -2.88
CA ILE A 161 -10.79 3.52 -2.09
C ILE A 161 -12.11 4.21 -2.44
N ARG A 162 -12.96 4.44 -1.44
CA ARG A 162 -14.24 5.14 -1.61
C ARG A 162 -14.13 6.64 -1.38
N GLU A 163 -13.34 7.02 -0.39
CA GLU A 163 -13.13 8.41 -0.01
C GLU A 163 -11.64 8.71 0.09
N PHE A 164 -11.26 9.93 -0.24
CA PHE A 164 -9.88 10.38 -0.13
C PHE A 164 -9.79 11.86 0.21
N VAL A 165 -8.67 12.22 0.81
CA VAL A 165 -8.25 13.59 1.08
C VAL A 165 -6.97 13.84 0.29
N LEU A 166 -6.85 15.03 -0.29
CA LEU A 166 -5.64 15.48 -0.97
C LEU A 166 -4.83 16.35 -0.03
N ASP A 167 -3.53 16.11 0.01
CA ASP A 167 -2.56 16.91 0.72
C ASP A 167 -1.44 17.35 -0.23
N ALA A 168 -0.85 18.50 0.04
CA ALA A 168 0.32 19.02 -0.66
C ALA A 168 1.60 18.77 0.13
N GLU A 169 1.49 18.48 1.44
CA GLU A 169 2.63 18.27 2.31
C GLU A 169 3.04 16.79 2.30
N PRO A 170 4.29 16.47 1.93
CA PRO A 170 4.75 15.08 1.90
C PRO A 170 4.86 14.50 3.31
N PHE A 171 4.63 13.20 3.42
CA PHE A 171 4.92 12.46 4.64
C PHE A 171 6.45 12.40 4.82
N THR A 172 6.93 12.86 5.96
CA THR A 172 8.36 12.90 6.30
C THR A 172 8.58 12.50 7.76
N THR A 173 9.83 12.21 8.12
CA THR A 173 10.20 12.00 9.53
C THR A 173 10.24 13.29 10.33
N GLN A 174 10.34 14.46 9.66
CA GLN A 174 10.37 15.77 10.31
C GLN A 174 9.00 16.25 10.77
N ASN A 175 7.93 15.83 10.08
CA ASN A 175 6.54 16.12 10.47
C ASN A 175 5.86 14.94 11.19
N ASP A 176 6.65 13.95 11.66
CA ASP A 176 6.20 12.76 12.37
C ASP A 176 5.19 11.88 11.62
N MET A 177 5.07 12.06 10.30
CA MET A 177 4.19 11.26 9.45
C MET A 177 4.87 9.96 8.96
N LEU A 178 6.19 9.84 9.10
CA LEU A 178 6.97 8.63 8.87
C LEU A 178 7.82 8.29 10.09
N THR A 179 8.00 7.00 10.35
CA THR A 179 8.96 6.50 11.34
C THR A 179 10.39 6.55 10.77
N GLN A 180 11.39 6.66 11.66
CA GLN A 180 12.81 6.57 11.29
C GLN A 180 13.21 5.14 10.90
#